data_80233d049352aaf70ddf52a26df95041
#
_entry.id   80233d049352aaf70ddf52a26df95041
#
_cell.length_a   1.000
_cell.length_b   1.000
_cell.length_c   1.000
_cell.angle_alpha   90.00
_cell.angle_beta   90.00
_cell.angle_gamma   90.00
#
_symmetry.space_group_name_H-M   'P 1'
#
loop_
_entity.id
_entity.type
_entity.pdbx_description
1 polymer ?
#
loop_
_entity_poly.entity_id
_entity_poly.type
_entity_poly.pdbx_seq_one_letter_code
_entity_poly.pdbx_strand_id
1 'polypeptide(L)'
;NPEDWFEASKDCIKYLLNSEKLADMKVKGISFSGQMHSLVLLDHQFQPLRNAILWNDTRSTFQCEQIKQQFGEYVMDNPVLEGFTLTKLLWVKENEPLIW
;
A
#
# COMPACT_ATOMS: atom_id res chain seq x y z
N ASN A 1 7.92 -6.08 2.48
CA ASN A 1 8.72 -4.96 1.99
C ASN A 1 8.20 -4.55 0.61
N PRO A 2 7.99 -3.23 0.32
CA PRO A 2 7.56 -2.78 -1.02
C PRO A 2 8.48 -3.22 -2.16
N GLU A 3 9.79 -3.27 -1.93
CA GLU A 3 10.77 -3.75 -2.92
C GLU A 3 10.51 -5.20 -3.36
N ASP A 4 10.05 -6.04 -2.45
CA ASP A 4 9.75 -7.45 -2.76
C ASP A 4 8.63 -7.56 -3.81
N TRP A 5 7.67 -6.62 -3.80
CA TRP A 5 6.59 -6.60 -4.81
C TRP A 5 7.12 -6.28 -6.21
N PHE A 6 8.07 -5.35 -6.27
CA PHE A 6 8.71 -4.98 -7.53
C PHE A 6 9.55 -6.13 -8.09
N GLU A 7 10.38 -6.76 -7.25
CA GLU A 7 11.20 -7.91 -7.66
C GLU A 7 10.33 -9.09 -8.11
N ALA A 8 9.29 -9.44 -7.33
CA ALA A 8 8.36 -10.49 -7.72
C ALA A 8 7.65 -10.20 -9.05
N SER A 9 7.27 -8.93 -9.28
CA SER A 9 6.66 -8.51 -10.55
C SER A 9 7.62 -8.67 -11.72
N LYS A 10 8.90 -8.29 -11.55
CA LYS A 10 9.95 -8.48 -12.56
C LYS A 10 10.15 -9.96 -12.88
N ASP A 11 10.18 -10.79 -11.86
CA ASP A 11 10.38 -12.23 -12.05
C ASP A 11 9.20 -12.89 -12.77
N CYS A 12 7.96 -12.48 -12.44
CA CYS A 12 6.78 -12.91 -13.19
C CYS A 12 6.85 -12.49 -14.67
N ILE A 13 7.23 -11.25 -14.95
CA ILE A 13 7.37 -10.76 -16.33
C ILE A 13 8.45 -11.55 -17.08
N LYS A 14 9.62 -11.73 -16.47
CA LYS A 14 10.70 -12.53 -17.07
C LYS A 14 10.26 -13.96 -17.36
N TYR A 15 9.58 -14.60 -16.41
CA TYR A 15 9.05 -15.94 -16.58
C TYR A 15 8.09 -16.02 -17.78
N LEU A 16 7.17 -15.07 -17.89
CA LEU A 16 6.21 -15.03 -19.00
C LEU A 16 6.92 -14.81 -20.34
N LEU A 17 7.85 -13.86 -20.43
CA LEU A 17 8.56 -13.55 -21.66
C LEU A 17 9.45 -14.68 -22.17
N ASN A 18 9.93 -15.54 -21.26
CA ASN A 18 10.73 -16.72 -21.60
C ASN A 18 9.87 -17.97 -21.87
N SER A 19 8.54 -17.86 -21.77
CA SER A 19 7.64 -18.98 -22.04
C SER A 19 7.54 -19.24 -23.54
N GLU A 20 7.69 -20.50 -23.94
CA GLU A 20 7.50 -20.93 -25.35
C GLU A 20 6.13 -20.53 -25.91
N LYS A 21 5.10 -20.45 -25.06
CA LYS A 21 3.75 -20.04 -25.45
C LYS A 21 3.66 -18.58 -25.90
N LEU A 22 4.63 -17.76 -25.51
CA LEU A 22 4.67 -16.32 -25.79
C LEU A 22 5.82 -15.94 -26.76
N ALA A 23 6.58 -16.91 -27.27
CA ALA A 23 7.78 -16.68 -28.08
C ALA A 23 7.56 -15.75 -29.30
N ASP A 24 6.37 -15.84 -29.90
CA ASP A 24 6.00 -15.00 -31.07
C ASP A 24 5.21 -13.73 -30.69
N MET A 25 4.97 -13.50 -29.40
CA MET A 25 4.21 -12.35 -28.94
C MET A 25 5.10 -11.14 -28.68
N LYS A 26 4.59 -9.95 -29.04
CA LYS A 26 5.24 -8.67 -28.75
C LYS A 26 4.43 -7.91 -27.71
N VAL A 27 5.05 -7.59 -26.58
CA VAL A 27 4.44 -6.70 -25.57
C VAL A 27 4.25 -5.31 -26.21
N LYS A 28 3.03 -4.79 -26.18
CA LYS A 28 2.64 -3.49 -26.75
C LYS A 28 2.33 -2.44 -25.69
N GLY A 29 2.06 -2.85 -24.47
CA GLY A 29 1.76 -1.94 -23.38
C GLY A 29 1.73 -2.66 -22.04
N ILE A 30 1.83 -1.88 -20.99
CA ILE A 30 1.73 -2.31 -19.60
C ILE A 30 0.66 -1.44 -18.91
N SER A 31 -0.20 -2.06 -18.15
CA SER A 31 -1.18 -1.39 -17.30
C SER A 31 -1.09 -1.94 -15.89
N PHE A 32 -1.48 -1.13 -14.91
CA PHE A 32 -1.35 -1.49 -13.50
C PHE A 32 -2.71 -1.57 -12.84
N SER A 33 -2.85 -2.55 -11.97
CA SER A 33 -3.92 -2.67 -11.00
C SER A 33 -3.30 -3.03 -9.66
N GLY A 34 -3.86 -2.55 -8.57
CA GLY A 34 -3.29 -2.79 -7.25
C GLY A 34 -4.34 -2.73 -6.14
N GLN A 35 -3.94 -3.14 -4.96
CA GLN A 35 -4.74 -3.01 -3.75
C GLN A 35 -4.70 -1.57 -3.25
N MET A 36 -5.89 -0.98 -3.07
CA MET A 36 -6.03 0.35 -2.49
C MET A 36 -5.76 0.32 -0.98
N HIS A 37 -5.58 1.49 -0.38
CA HIS A 37 -5.57 1.76 1.05
C HIS A 37 -4.40 1.22 1.87
N SER A 38 -3.51 0.42 1.29
CA SER A 38 -2.25 0.07 1.96
C SER A 38 -1.37 1.31 2.11
N LEU A 39 -0.71 1.45 3.27
CA LEU A 39 0.21 2.57 3.53
C LEU A 39 1.63 2.15 3.17
N VAL A 40 2.25 2.88 2.25
CA VAL A 40 3.69 2.84 1.95
C VAL A 40 4.27 4.21 2.22
N LEU A 41 5.26 4.30 3.10
CA LEU A 41 5.99 5.52 3.40
C LEU A 41 7.34 5.51 2.71
N LEU A 42 7.65 6.59 2.03
CA LEU A 42 8.89 6.78 1.29
C LEU A 42 9.64 8.01 1.81
N ASP A 43 10.95 7.98 1.76
CA ASP A 43 11.76 9.16 1.96
C ASP A 43 11.76 10.07 0.70
N HIS A 44 12.53 11.18 0.76
CA HIS A 44 12.65 12.12 -0.34
C HIS A 44 13.44 11.58 -1.55
N GLN A 45 14.06 10.40 -1.42
CA GLN A 45 14.71 9.65 -2.50
C GLN A 45 13.84 8.49 -2.98
N PHE A 46 12.57 8.45 -2.57
CA PHE A 46 11.60 7.39 -2.89
C PHE A 46 11.98 6.01 -2.37
N GLN A 47 12.80 5.93 -1.30
CA GLN A 47 13.13 4.67 -0.65
C GLN A 47 12.12 4.34 0.45
N PRO A 48 11.68 3.09 0.58
CA PRO A 48 10.76 2.70 1.65
C PRO A 48 11.37 2.92 3.04
N LEU A 49 10.68 3.69 3.87
CA LEU A 49 11.09 3.94 5.26
C LEU A 49 10.81 2.74 6.17
N ARG A 50 9.88 1.89 5.77
CA ARG A 50 9.45 0.70 6.54
C ARG A 50 8.65 -0.25 5.64
N ASN A 51 8.35 -1.44 6.17
CA ASN A 51 7.39 -2.35 5.53
C ASN A 51 6.00 -1.70 5.44
N ALA A 52 5.29 -1.94 4.35
CA ALA A 52 3.94 -1.47 4.15
C ALA A 52 2.98 -1.98 5.23
N ILE A 53 2.01 -1.16 5.60
CA ILE A 53 0.85 -1.59 6.39
C ILE A 53 -0.29 -1.86 5.41
N LEU A 54 -0.70 -3.11 5.29
CA LEU A 54 -1.66 -3.54 4.28
C LEU A 54 -3.10 -3.11 4.62
N TRP A 55 -3.97 -3.13 3.62
CA TRP A 55 -5.38 -2.77 3.73
C TRP A 55 -6.17 -3.61 4.75
N ASN A 56 -5.77 -4.85 4.97
CA ASN A 56 -6.38 -5.78 5.92
C ASN A 56 -5.73 -5.77 7.32
N ASP A 57 -4.81 -4.85 7.57
CA ASP A 57 -4.16 -4.69 8.86
C ASP A 57 -5.03 -3.82 9.79
N THR A 58 -5.38 -4.33 10.95
CA THR A 58 -6.30 -3.69 11.90
C THR A 58 -5.61 -2.98 13.06
N ARG A 59 -4.27 -2.80 13.01
CA ARG A 59 -3.51 -2.15 14.10
C ARG A 59 -3.97 -0.74 14.44
N SER A 60 -4.62 -0.06 13.51
CA SER A 60 -5.07 1.33 13.65
C SER A 60 -6.52 1.48 14.15
N THR A 61 -7.09 0.45 14.80
CA THR A 61 -8.44 0.49 15.40
C THR A 61 -8.62 1.69 16.31
N PHE A 62 -7.66 1.96 17.19
CA PHE A 62 -7.74 3.09 18.12
C PHE A 62 -7.81 4.44 17.39
N GLN A 63 -6.99 4.67 16.39
CA GLN A 63 -7.00 5.89 15.56
C GLN A 63 -8.30 6.02 14.77
N CYS A 64 -8.85 4.91 14.30
CA CYS A 64 -10.16 4.87 13.66
C CYS A 64 -11.25 5.38 14.59
N GLU A 65 -11.31 4.87 15.82
CA GLU A 65 -12.28 5.30 16.83
C GLU A 65 -12.09 6.77 17.25
N GLN A 66 -10.87 7.24 17.38
CA GLN A 66 -10.61 8.67 17.65
C GLN A 66 -11.14 9.58 16.55
N ILE A 67 -10.94 9.24 15.27
CA ILE A 67 -11.47 10.01 14.15
C ILE A 67 -12.99 10.00 14.18
N LYS A 68 -13.62 8.85 14.40
CA LYS A 68 -15.08 8.73 14.47
C LYS A 68 -15.67 9.58 15.60
N GLN A 69 -15.03 9.57 16.77
CA GLN A 69 -15.47 10.39 17.91
C GLN A 69 -15.40 11.89 17.61
N GLN A 70 -14.38 12.33 16.86
CA GLN A 70 -14.16 13.73 16.58
C GLN A 70 -14.94 14.25 15.38
N PHE A 71 -15.08 13.44 14.33
CA PHE A 71 -15.59 13.86 13.03
C PHE A 71 -16.81 13.05 12.53
N GLY A 72 -17.21 11.99 13.23
CA GLY A 72 -18.28 11.07 12.83
C GLY A 72 -17.81 9.90 11.98
N GLU A 73 -18.76 9.08 11.55
CA GLU A 73 -18.50 7.87 10.75
C GLU A 73 -17.94 8.14 9.35
N TYR A 74 -18.05 9.39 8.89
CA TYR A 74 -17.59 9.81 7.56
C TYR A 74 -16.76 11.09 7.66
N VAL A 75 -15.69 11.14 6.89
CA VAL A 75 -14.88 12.33 6.67
C VAL A 75 -14.84 12.62 5.18
N MET A 76 -15.33 13.79 4.75
CA MET A 76 -15.43 14.20 3.34
C MET A 76 -16.09 13.10 2.46
N ASP A 77 -17.22 12.57 2.92
CA ASP A 77 -17.99 11.48 2.28
C ASP A 77 -17.28 10.11 2.22
N ASN A 78 -16.10 9.97 2.82
CA ASN A 78 -15.41 8.70 2.94
C ASN A 78 -15.67 8.07 4.33
N PRO A 79 -16.02 6.78 4.41
CA PRO A 79 -16.17 6.11 5.69
C PRO A 79 -14.83 6.04 6.42
N VAL A 80 -14.87 6.17 7.74
CA VAL A 80 -13.70 6.00 8.58
C VAL A 80 -13.54 4.53 8.92
N LEU A 81 -12.59 3.88 8.28
CA LEU A 81 -12.33 2.44 8.41
C LEU A 81 -10.86 2.16 8.68
N GLU A 82 -10.60 1.12 9.46
CA GLU A 82 -9.24 0.65 9.79
C GLU A 82 -8.42 0.29 8.54
N GLY A 83 -9.10 -0.26 7.53
CA GLY A 83 -8.48 -0.61 6.26
C GLY A 83 -7.93 0.59 5.47
N PHE A 84 -8.40 1.81 5.76
CA PHE A 84 -8.04 3.02 5.00
C PHE A 84 -6.69 3.59 5.43
N THR A 85 -6.06 4.36 4.53
CA THR A 85 -4.68 4.82 4.70
C THR A 85 -4.51 5.81 5.85
N LEU A 86 -5.48 6.71 6.07
CA LEU A 86 -5.38 7.77 7.07
C LEU A 86 -5.18 7.23 8.48
N THR A 87 -5.95 6.23 8.88
CA THR A 87 -5.86 5.64 10.23
C THR A 87 -4.49 4.99 10.47
N LYS A 88 -3.91 4.34 9.44
CA LYS A 88 -2.58 3.75 9.48
C LYS A 88 -1.47 4.81 9.56
N LEU A 89 -1.66 5.93 8.86
CA LEU A 89 -0.73 7.05 8.91
C LEU A 89 -0.67 7.66 10.31
N LEU A 90 -1.82 7.84 10.96
CA LEU A 90 -1.89 8.31 12.34
C LEU A 90 -1.25 7.31 13.31
N TRP A 91 -1.48 6.01 13.09
CA TRP A 91 -0.82 4.98 13.88
C TRP A 91 0.71 5.07 13.81
N VAL A 92 1.28 5.25 12.61
CA VAL A 92 2.73 5.44 12.44
C VAL A 92 3.21 6.68 13.18
N LYS A 93 2.51 7.80 13.04
CA LYS A 93 2.84 9.05 13.73
C LYS A 93 2.96 8.86 15.26
N GLU A 94 2.05 8.08 15.85
CA GLU A 94 1.98 7.89 17.29
C GLU A 94 2.93 6.80 17.80
N ASN A 95 3.15 5.74 17.02
CA ASN A 95 3.87 4.55 17.47
C ASN A 95 5.29 4.43 16.91
N GLU A 96 5.59 5.13 15.82
CA GLU A 96 6.90 5.06 15.17
C GLU A 96 7.46 6.48 14.91
N PRO A 97 7.67 7.29 15.95
CA PRO A 97 8.06 8.71 15.82
C PRO A 97 9.40 8.93 15.10
N LEU A 98 10.27 7.92 15.04
CA LEU A 98 11.54 8.01 14.30
C LEU A 98 11.35 7.91 12.78
N ILE A 99 10.20 7.41 12.32
CA ILE A 99 9.85 7.33 10.89
C ILE A 99 9.05 8.56 10.47
N TRP A 100 8.31 9.15 11.40
CA TRP A 100 7.51 10.34 11.17
C TRP A 100 8.37 11.59 11.02
#